data_1b720dab5e0239c0ece638f0b93c9420
#
_entry.id   1b720dab5e0239c0ece638f0b93c9420
#
_cell.length_a   1.000
_cell.length_b   1.000
_cell.length_c   1.000
_cell.angle_alpha   90.00
_cell.angle_beta   90.00
_cell.angle_gamma   90.00
#
_symmetry.space_group_name_H-M   'P 1'
#
loop_
_entity.id
_entity.type
_entity.pdbx_description
1 polymer ?
#
loop_
_entity_poly.entity_id
_entity_poly.type
_entity_poly.pdbx_seq_one_letter_code
_entity_poly.pdbx_strand_id
1 'polypeptide(L)'
;MHMADALISPAVGGAMWAVSGGLIAVCARKVKQTMRDNLVPMMGVLGAFIFAAQMINFSIPGTGSSGHLGGGLLLTVLLGPYAAFLVIASVLTVQAFFFADGGLLALGCNIFNLGFFPAFVAYPLVYRMVAGGRGGAFRNWAAALGAAVAGLLLGALGVVLETLASGISRTTPSAQI
;
A
#
# COMPACT_ATOMS: atom_id res chain seq x y z
N MET A 1 -1.18 7.54 3.08
CA MET A 1 -0.98 8.07 1.71
C MET A 1 -2.15 7.66 0.83
N HIS A 2 -3.37 7.95 1.28
CA HIS A 2 -4.57 7.70 0.50
C HIS A 2 -4.78 8.85 -0.49
N MET A 3 -5.04 8.49 -1.75
CA MET A 3 -5.47 9.45 -2.75
C MET A 3 -6.99 9.62 -2.66
N ALA A 4 -7.44 10.87 -2.81
CA ALA A 4 -8.87 11.17 -2.96
C ALA A 4 -9.31 10.98 -4.43
N ASP A 5 -10.60 10.72 -4.64
CA ASP A 5 -11.19 10.55 -5.98
C ASP A 5 -11.01 11.78 -6.88
N ALA A 6 -10.93 12.97 -6.28
CA ALA A 6 -10.71 14.23 -6.99
C ALA A 6 -9.36 14.29 -7.75
N LEU A 7 -8.40 13.43 -7.43
CA LEU A 7 -7.07 13.40 -8.05
C LEU A 7 -6.98 12.44 -9.25
N ILE A 8 -8.02 11.64 -9.49
CA ILE A 8 -7.97 10.51 -10.44
C ILE A 8 -9.12 10.62 -11.44
N SER A 9 -8.79 10.47 -12.74
CA SER A 9 -9.80 10.33 -13.78
C SER A 9 -10.47 8.94 -13.72
N PRO A 10 -11.75 8.81 -14.16
CA PRO A 10 -12.43 7.52 -14.21
C PRO A 10 -11.68 6.45 -15.03
N ALA A 11 -10.98 6.87 -16.08
CA ALA A 11 -10.20 5.96 -16.92
C ALA A 11 -9.00 5.38 -16.17
N VAL A 12 -8.23 6.21 -15.48
CA VAL A 12 -7.07 5.77 -14.67
C VAL A 12 -7.55 4.97 -13.46
N GLY A 13 -8.58 5.44 -12.74
CA GLY A 13 -9.16 4.71 -11.62
C GLY A 13 -9.65 3.32 -12.02
N GLY A 14 -10.41 3.21 -13.12
CA GLY A 14 -10.89 1.93 -13.65
C GLY A 14 -9.76 0.99 -14.07
N ALA A 15 -8.72 1.50 -14.73
CA ALA A 15 -7.54 0.72 -15.09
C ALA A 15 -6.81 0.19 -13.84
N MET A 16 -6.61 1.02 -12.83
CA MET A 16 -5.95 0.62 -11.58
C MET A 16 -6.79 -0.34 -10.74
N TRP A 17 -8.12 -0.24 -10.79
CA TRP A 17 -9.01 -1.26 -10.23
C TRP A 17 -8.82 -2.63 -10.90
N ALA A 18 -8.72 -2.66 -12.23
CA ALA A 18 -8.47 -3.91 -12.96
C ALA A 18 -7.09 -4.51 -12.61
N VAL A 19 -6.04 -3.68 -12.54
CA VAL A 19 -4.68 -4.10 -12.17
C VAL A 19 -4.66 -4.65 -10.73
N SER A 20 -5.18 -3.89 -9.77
CA SER A 20 -5.19 -4.29 -8.36
C SER A 20 -6.08 -5.52 -8.13
N GLY A 21 -7.23 -5.61 -8.79
CA GLY A 21 -8.10 -6.79 -8.76
C GLY A 21 -7.41 -8.04 -9.32
N GLY A 22 -6.68 -7.91 -10.42
CA GLY A 22 -5.86 -8.99 -10.98
C GLY A 22 -4.77 -9.45 -10.01
N LEU A 23 -4.07 -8.51 -9.37
CA LEU A 23 -3.06 -8.81 -8.36
C LEU A 23 -3.67 -9.50 -7.13
N ILE A 24 -4.84 -9.05 -6.66
CA ILE A 24 -5.58 -9.70 -5.57
C ILE A 24 -5.88 -11.15 -5.93
N ALA A 25 -6.39 -11.41 -7.15
CA ALA A 25 -6.70 -12.77 -7.60
C ALA A 25 -5.45 -13.66 -7.66
N VAL A 26 -4.33 -13.14 -8.17
CA VAL A 26 -3.05 -13.87 -8.21
C VAL A 26 -2.54 -14.16 -6.79
N CYS A 27 -2.53 -13.15 -5.92
CA CYS A 27 -2.08 -13.30 -4.53
C CYS A 27 -2.96 -14.29 -3.76
N ALA A 28 -4.28 -14.25 -3.92
CA ALA A 28 -5.19 -15.18 -3.29
C ALA A 28 -4.93 -16.63 -3.71
N ARG A 29 -4.68 -16.87 -5.00
CA ARG A 29 -4.29 -18.20 -5.50
C ARG A 29 -2.97 -18.68 -4.88
N LYS A 30 -1.96 -17.81 -4.79
CA LYS A 30 -0.66 -18.14 -4.20
C LYS A 30 -0.76 -18.42 -2.70
N VAL A 31 -1.50 -17.61 -1.96
CA VAL A 31 -1.74 -17.83 -0.54
C VAL A 31 -2.48 -19.15 -0.30
N LYS A 32 -3.51 -19.47 -1.10
CA LYS A 32 -4.24 -20.74 -1.02
C LYS A 32 -3.32 -21.95 -1.24
N GLN A 33 -2.34 -21.85 -2.14
CA GLN A 33 -1.37 -22.93 -2.42
C GLN A 33 -0.34 -23.14 -1.31
N THR A 34 -0.05 -22.10 -0.53
CA THR A 34 0.97 -22.11 0.53
C THR A 34 0.38 -21.95 1.93
N MET A 35 -0.94 -22.16 2.07
CA MET A 35 -1.68 -21.93 3.30
C MET A 35 -1.13 -22.82 4.43
N ARG A 36 -0.90 -22.20 5.59
CA ARG A 36 -0.58 -22.83 6.86
C ARG A 36 -1.70 -22.50 7.85
N ASP A 37 -1.95 -23.38 8.81
CA ASP A 37 -3.06 -23.23 9.76
C ASP A 37 -3.05 -21.91 10.53
N ASN A 38 -1.87 -21.37 10.82
CA ASN A 38 -1.70 -20.11 11.54
C ASN A 38 -1.69 -18.85 10.64
N LEU A 39 -1.64 -18.99 9.31
CA LEU A 39 -1.47 -17.85 8.40
C LEU A 39 -2.68 -16.92 8.42
N VAL A 40 -3.88 -17.47 8.34
CA VAL A 40 -5.12 -16.66 8.29
C VAL A 40 -5.36 -15.91 9.61
N PRO A 41 -5.23 -16.53 10.79
CA PRO A 41 -5.27 -15.81 12.06
C PRO A 41 -4.23 -14.69 12.15
N MET A 42 -2.98 -14.93 11.71
CA MET A 42 -1.94 -13.91 11.69
C MET A 42 -2.28 -12.76 10.75
N MET A 43 -2.81 -13.03 9.56
CA MET A 43 -3.27 -12.00 8.63
C MET A 43 -4.34 -11.11 9.27
N GLY A 44 -5.28 -11.69 10.01
CA GLY A 44 -6.33 -10.95 10.71
C GLY A 44 -5.77 -10.04 11.82
N VAL A 45 -4.93 -10.60 12.71
CA VAL A 45 -4.33 -9.83 13.82
C VAL A 45 -3.43 -8.71 13.31
N LEU A 46 -2.53 -9.00 12.37
CA LEU A 46 -1.64 -8.01 11.80
C LEU A 46 -2.39 -6.97 10.95
N GLY A 47 -3.45 -7.39 10.26
CA GLY A 47 -4.34 -6.47 9.53
C GLY A 47 -5.03 -5.48 10.49
N ALA A 48 -5.58 -5.97 11.60
CA ALA A 48 -6.19 -5.11 12.62
C ALA A 48 -5.17 -4.14 13.24
N PHE A 49 -3.94 -4.60 13.50
CA PHE A 49 -2.86 -3.76 13.98
C PHE A 49 -2.51 -2.65 12.98
N ILE A 50 -2.32 -2.99 11.71
CA ILE A 50 -2.00 -2.01 10.65
C ILE A 50 -3.17 -1.04 10.45
N PHE A 51 -4.41 -1.54 10.45
CA PHE A 51 -5.59 -0.69 10.38
C PHE A 51 -5.58 0.37 11.49
N ALA A 52 -5.42 -0.04 12.75
CA ALA A 52 -5.37 0.88 13.87
C ALA A 52 -4.21 1.89 13.78
N ALA A 53 -3.03 1.43 13.36
CA ALA A 53 -1.86 2.28 13.20
C ALA A 53 -2.02 3.30 12.05
N GLN A 54 -2.70 2.93 10.97
CA GLN A 54 -2.99 3.82 9.84
C GLN A 54 -4.09 4.85 10.14
N MET A 55 -4.97 4.60 11.12
CA MET A 55 -5.94 5.58 11.58
C MET A 55 -5.28 6.80 12.25
N ILE A 56 -4.04 6.70 12.69
CA ILE A 56 -3.21 7.83 13.11
C ILE A 56 -2.66 8.49 11.84
N ASN A 57 -3.45 9.38 11.26
CA ASN A 57 -3.10 10.06 10.01
C ASN A 57 -3.13 11.58 10.17
N PHE A 58 -2.51 12.27 9.22
CA PHE A 58 -2.51 13.74 9.12
C PHE A 58 -2.67 14.15 7.65
N SER A 59 -3.40 15.22 7.41
CA SER A 59 -3.54 15.79 6.08
C SER A 59 -2.25 16.45 5.63
N ILE A 60 -1.83 16.20 4.39
CA ILE A 60 -0.67 16.86 3.78
C ILE A 60 -1.22 18.12 3.06
N PRO A 61 -0.91 19.34 3.55
CA PRO A 61 -1.47 20.56 2.99
C PRO A 61 -1.21 20.71 1.49
N GLY A 62 -2.22 21.12 0.73
CA GLY A 62 -2.12 21.40 -0.70
C GLY A 62 -2.02 20.18 -1.62
N THR A 63 -2.07 18.94 -1.11
CA THR A 63 -1.90 17.73 -1.93
C THR A 63 -3.18 16.91 -2.11
N GLY A 64 -4.23 17.14 -1.30
CA GLY A 64 -5.42 16.28 -1.26
C GLY A 64 -5.10 14.83 -0.84
N SER A 65 -3.98 14.62 -0.16
CA SER A 65 -3.50 13.32 0.29
C SER A 65 -3.26 13.32 1.80
N SER A 66 -3.26 12.16 2.42
CA SER A 66 -2.95 11.98 3.86
C SER A 66 -1.63 11.24 4.07
N GLY A 67 -0.93 11.58 5.15
CA GLY A 67 0.26 10.86 5.62
C GLY A 67 -0.08 9.95 6.79
N HIS A 68 0.33 8.69 6.72
CA HIS A 68 0.17 7.68 7.78
C HIS A 68 1.22 6.59 7.65
N LEU A 69 1.25 5.64 8.60
CA LEU A 69 2.11 4.46 8.51
C LEU A 69 1.78 3.65 7.24
N GLY A 70 2.79 3.31 6.44
CA GLY A 70 2.60 2.47 5.24
C GLY A 70 2.18 1.04 5.58
N GLY A 71 2.92 0.39 6.47
CA GLY A 71 2.63 -0.97 6.98
C GLY A 71 2.94 -2.11 6.02
N GLY A 72 2.95 -1.87 4.70
CA GLY A 72 3.12 -2.92 3.68
C GLY A 72 4.41 -3.72 3.82
N LEU A 73 5.54 -3.07 4.11
CA LEU A 73 6.81 -3.77 4.33
C LEU A 73 6.79 -4.62 5.60
N LEU A 74 6.24 -4.10 6.71
CA LEU A 74 6.13 -4.86 7.96
C LEU A 74 5.33 -6.14 7.76
N LEU A 75 4.17 -6.04 7.12
CA LEU A 75 3.37 -7.20 6.76
C LEU A 75 4.15 -8.17 5.86
N THR A 76 4.91 -7.64 4.89
CA THR A 76 5.67 -8.47 3.96
C THR A 76 6.78 -9.26 4.64
N VAL A 77 7.47 -8.67 5.60
CA VAL A 77 8.50 -9.35 6.40
C VAL A 77 7.89 -10.47 7.26
N LEU A 78 6.70 -10.25 7.81
CA LEU A 78 6.05 -11.19 8.74
C LEU A 78 5.24 -12.28 8.03
N LEU A 79 4.52 -11.94 6.95
CA LEU A 79 3.56 -12.84 6.28
C LEU A 79 4.03 -13.32 4.90
N GLY A 80 5.07 -12.69 4.36
CA GLY A 80 5.44 -12.84 2.96
C GLY A 80 4.63 -11.94 2.02
N PRO A 81 5.10 -11.74 0.77
CA PRO A 81 4.60 -10.70 -0.12
C PRO A 81 3.12 -10.89 -0.53
N TYR A 82 2.71 -12.12 -0.80
CA TYR A 82 1.35 -12.38 -1.28
C TYR A 82 0.28 -12.16 -0.19
N ALA A 83 0.53 -12.66 1.02
CA ALA A 83 -0.39 -12.46 2.15
C ALA A 83 -0.41 -11.00 2.60
N ALA A 84 0.74 -10.34 2.63
CA ALA A 84 0.86 -8.92 2.96
C ALA A 84 0.05 -8.04 2.01
N PHE A 85 0.13 -8.30 0.70
CA PHE A 85 -0.65 -7.58 -0.31
C PHE A 85 -2.16 -7.72 -0.07
N LEU A 86 -2.64 -8.93 0.23
CA LEU A 86 -4.06 -9.17 0.53
C LEU A 86 -4.50 -8.46 1.81
N VAL A 87 -3.66 -8.46 2.84
CA VAL A 87 -3.96 -7.74 4.09
C VAL A 87 -4.06 -6.24 3.85
N ILE A 88 -3.11 -5.63 3.13
CA ILE A 88 -3.18 -4.20 2.76
C ILE A 88 -4.44 -3.92 1.94
N ALA A 89 -4.75 -4.73 0.93
CA ALA A 89 -5.96 -4.55 0.13
C ALA A 89 -7.22 -4.59 1.00
N SER A 90 -7.30 -5.52 1.96
CA SER A 90 -8.43 -5.62 2.89
C SER A 90 -8.53 -4.41 3.82
N VAL A 91 -7.41 -3.97 4.40
CA VAL A 91 -7.35 -2.80 5.28
C VAL A 91 -7.82 -1.55 4.54
N LEU A 92 -7.26 -1.27 3.37
CA LEU A 92 -7.62 -0.09 2.57
C LEU A 92 -9.08 -0.13 2.10
N THR A 93 -9.60 -1.32 1.78
CA THR A 93 -11.01 -1.49 1.43
C THR A 93 -11.92 -1.13 2.60
N VAL A 94 -11.62 -1.61 3.81
CA VAL A 94 -12.39 -1.26 5.02
C VAL A 94 -12.29 0.25 5.30
N GLN A 95 -11.12 0.85 5.18
CA GLN A 95 -10.91 2.28 5.39
C GLN A 95 -11.73 3.13 4.40
N ALA A 96 -11.73 2.77 3.12
CA ALA A 96 -12.46 3.51 2.10
C ALA A 96 -13.99 3.39 2.28
N PHE A 97 -14.51 2.19 2.57
CA PHE A 97 -15.96 1.96 2.66
C PHE A 97 -16.59 2.41 3.97
N PHE A 98 -15.90 2.23 5.10
CA PHE A 98 -16.49 2.48 6.42
C PHE A 98 -16.00 3.76 7.09
N PHE A 99 -14.85 4.29 6.67
CA PHE A 99 -14.24 5.44 7.31
C PHE A 99 -14.05 6.64 6.37
N ALA A 100 -14.44 6.49 5.08
CA ALA A 100 -14.24 7.51 4.05
C ALA A 100 -12.77 7.99 3.97
N ASP A 101 -11.81 7.12 4.34
CA ASP A 101 -10.37 7.40 4.27
C ASP A 101 -9.81 6.85 2.96
N GLY A 102 -9.65 7.76 1.99
CA GLY A 102 -9.33 7.44 0.59
C GLY A 102 -10.58 7.38 -0.31
N GLY A 103 -10.38 7.65 -1.61
CA GLY A 103 -11.46 7.61 -2.60
C GLY A 103 -11.80 6.19 -3.04
N LEU A 104 -13.06 5.93 -3.38
CA LEU A 104 -13.49 4.64 -3.94
C LEU A 104 -12.97 4.43 -5.36
N LEU A 105 -12.95 5.48 -6.18
CA LEU A 105 -12.36 5.44 -7.51
C LEU A 105 -10.84 5.24 -7.42
N ALA A 106 -10.19 5.92 -6.46
CA ALA A 106 -8.76 5.83 -6.21
C ALA A 106 -8.33 4.57 -5.43
N LEU A 107 -9.26 3.72 -4.97
CA LEU A 107 -8.93 2.57 -4.14
C LEU A 107 -7.98 1.59 -4.84
N GLY A 108 -8.15 1.37 -6.14
CA GLY A 108 -7.22 0.56 -6.93
C GLY A 108 -5.79 1.09 -6.93
N CYS A 109 -5.63 2.43 -7.07
CA CYS A 109 -4.35 3.14 -6.97
C CYS A 109 -3.75 2.98 -5.56
N ASN A 110 -4.56 3.20 -4.53
CA ASN A 110 -4.13 3.10 -3.13
C ASN A 110 -3.64 1.68 -2.79
N ILE A 111 -4.37 0.65 -3.21
CA ILE A 111 -3.97 -0.76 -3.02
C ILE A 111 -2.65 -1.04 -3.76
N PHE A 112 -2.51 -0.56 -4.99
CA PHE A 112 -1.30 -0.75 -5.76
C PHE A 112 -0.11 -0.06 -5.09
N ASN A 113 -0.21 1.22 -4.78
CA ASN A 113 0.88 2.02 -4.26
C ASN A 113 1.34 1.56 -2.86
N LEU A 114 0.42 1.25 -1.97
CA LEU A 114 0.72 0.84 -0.59
C LEU A 114 0.97 -0.66 -0.43
N GLY A 115 0.48 -1.48 -1.36
CA GLY A 115 0.66 -2.94 -1.32
C GLY A 115 1.74 -3.44 -2.25
N PHE A 116 1.71 -3.07 -3.54
CA PHE A 116 2.60 -3.63 -4.55
C PHE A 116 4.06 -3.21 -4.35
N PHE A 117 4.35 -1.92 -4.24
CA PHE A 117 5.71 -1.43 -4.12
C PHE A 117 6.45 -1.96 -2.89
N PRO A 118 5.87 -1.94 -1.67
CA PRO A 118 6.54 -2.52 -0.51
C PRO A 118 6.73 -4.03 -0.62
N ALA A 119 5.73 -4.77 -1.11
CA ALA A 119 5.74 -6.23 -1.10
C ALA A 119 6.57 -6.85 -2.24
N PHE A 120 6.48 -6.29 -3.44
CA PHE A 120 7.06 -6.92 -4.64
C PHE A 120 8.26 -6.17 -5.21
N VAL A 121 8.55 -4.95 -4.74
CA VAL A 121 9.72 -4.17 -5.17
C VAL A 121 10.67 -3.94 -4.01
N ALA A 122 10.27 -3.20 -2.99
CA ALA A 122 11.17 -2.83 -1.90
C ALA A 122 11.64 -4.03 -1.07
N TYR A 123 10.77 -4.99 -0.79
CA TYR A 123 11.13 -6.19 -0.04
C TYR A 123 12.19 -7.04 -0.76
N PRO A 124 12.00 -7.51 -2.01
CA PRO A 124 13.01 -8.33 -2.67
C PRO A 124 14.28 -7.56 -3.02
N LEU A 125 14.19 -6.32 -3.51
CA LEU A 125 15.33 -5.59 -4.06
C LEU A 125 16.13 -4.82 -3.00
N VAL A 126 15.51 -4.42 -1.89
CA VAL A 126 16.21 -3.68 -0.83
C VAL A 126 16.35 -4.54 0.42
N TYR A 127 15.22 -4.96 1.01
CA TYR A 127 15.27 -5.69 2.28
C TYR A 127 16.06 -7.00 2.17
N ARG A 128 15.69 -7.89 1.24
CA ARG A 128 16.35 -9.19 1.10
C ARG A 128 17.80 -9.09 0.63
N MET A 129 18.13 -8.12 -0.22
CA MET A 129 19.53 -7.93 -0.67
C MET A 129 20.42 -7.43 0.46
N VAL A 130 19.94 -6.52 1.29
CA VAL A 130 20.70 -5.96 2.41
C VAL A 130 20.67 -6.89 3.62
N ALA A 131 19.53 -7.43 4.01
CA ALA A 131 19.37 -8.35 5.15
C ALA A 131 19.85 -9.78 4.85
N GLY A 132 19.97 -10.16 3.57
CA GLY A 132 20.32 -11.51 3.13
C GLY A 132 21.61 -12.03 3.71
N GLY A 133 21.56 -13.17 4.40
CA GLY A 133 22.70 -13.84 5.02
C GLY A 133 22.83 -13.63 6.53
N ARG A 134 24.00 -13.99 7.11
CA ARG A 134 24.30 -13.93 8.57
C ARG A 134 24.59 -12.49 9.05
N GLY A 135 23.71 -11.53 8.78
CA GLY A 135 23.84 -10.13 9.22
C GLY A 135 23.41 -9.94 10.67
N GLY A 136 24.15 -9.10 11.40
CA GLY A 136 23.78 -8.69 12.75
C GLY A 136 22.50 -7.84 12.78
N ALA A 137 21.97 -7.58 13.97
CA ALA A 137 20.74 -6.81 14.19
C ALA A 137 20.75 -5.44 13.50
N PHE A 138 21.87 -4.75 13.51
CA PHE A 138 22.03 -3.44 12.87
C PHE A 138 21.79 -3.51 11.36
N ARG A 139 22.31 -4.54 10.66
CA ARG A 139 22.11 -4.68 9.21
C ARG A 139 20.65 -4.97 8.87
N ASN A 140 19.98 -5.80 9.68
CA ASN A 140 18.55 -6.06 9.49
C ASN A 140 17.70 -4.81 9.72
N TRP A 141 18.05 -4.01 10.73
CA TRP A 141 17.40 -2.73 10.98
C TRP A 141 17.61 -1.74 9.83
N ALA A 142 18.85 -1.58 9.35
CA ALA A 142 19.14 -0.72 8.21
C ALA A 142 18.43 -1.18 6.93
N ALA A 143 18.35 -2.50 6.69
CA ALA A 143 17.62 -3.07 5.58
C ALA A 143 16.11 -2.77 5.66
N ALA A 144 15.51 -2.88 6.84
CA ALA A 144 14.11 -2.58 7.07
C ALA A 144 13.82 -1.09 6.85
N LEU A 145 14.65 -0.21 7.40
CA LEU A 145 14.50 1.23 7.23
C LEU A 145 14.65 1.63 5.75
N GLY A 146 15.71 1.17 5.09
CA GLY A 146 15.96 1.46 3.68
C GLY A 146 14.83 0.96 2.76
N ALA A 147 14.33 -0.25 3.01
CA ALA A 147 13.22 -0.80 2.23
C ALA A 147 11.89 -0.08 2.53
N ALA A 148 11.65 0.34 3.76
CA ALA A 148 10.46 1.13 4.10
C ALA A 148 10.47 2.47 3.38
N VAL A 149 11.59 3.19 3.42
CA VAL A 149 11.76 4.46 2.70
C VAL A 149 11.61 4.27 1.19
N ALA A 150 12.27 3.25 0.62
CA ALA A 150 12.15 2.95 -0.82
C ALA A 150 10.70 2.64 -1.22
N GLY A 151 10.00 1.82 -0.44
CA GLY A 151 8.61 1.48 -0.70
C GLY A 151 7.67 2.69 -0.65
N LEU A 152 7.89 3.59 0.32
CA LEU A 152 7.12 4.84 0.44
C LEU A 152 7.41 5.81 -0.72
N LEU A 153 8.68 5.97 -1.11
CA LEU A 153 9.05 6.83 -2.24
C LEU A 153 8.49 6.31 -3.57
N LEU A 154 8.53 5.00 -3.80
CA LEU A 154 7.92 4.38 -4.98
C LEU A 154 6.40 4.53 -4.98
N GLY A 155 5.75 4.36 -3.83
CA GLY A 155 4.31 4.62 -3.69
C GLY A 155 3.96 6.07 -3.97
N ALA A 156 4.76 7.03 -3.45
CA ALA A 156 4.58 8.45 -3.74
C ALA A 156 4.77 8.78 -5.22
N LEU A 157 5.77 8.16 -5.86
CA LEU A 157 5.98 8.28 -7.31
C LEU A 157 4.78 7.72 -8.09
N GLY A 158 4.22 6.58 -7.66
CA GLY A 158 3.00 6.02 -8.23
C GLY A 158 1.85 7.02 -8.19
N VAL A 159 1.60 7.65 -7.03
CA VAL A 159 0.59 8.73 -6.89
C VAL A 159 0.80 9.86 -7.91
N VAL A 160 2.05 10.32 -8.05
CA VAL A 160 2.38 11.39 -9.02
C VAL A 160 2.08 10.95 -10.46
N LEU A 161 2.52 9.76 -10.84
CA LEU A 161 2.31 9.23 -12.20
C LEU A 161 0.83 9.03 -12.52
N GLU A 162 0.04 8.49 -11.58
CA GLU A 162 -1.40 8.28 -11.72
C GLU A 162 -2.15 9.61 -11.84
N THR A 163 -1.77 10.62 -11.05
CA THR A 163 -2.34 11.97 -11.12
C THR A 163 -1.99 12.66 -12.46
N LEU A 164 -0.74 12.56 -12.90
CA LEU A 164 -0.32 13.08 -14.21
C LEU A 164 -1.05 12.40 -15.37
N ALA A 165 -1.18 11.06 -15.32
CA ALA A 165 -1.92 10.30 -16.32
C ALA A 165 -3.41 10.64 -16.34
N SER A 166 -3.97 11.07 -15.20
CA SER A 166 -5.36 11.53 -15.09
C SER A 166 -5.62 12.89 -15.71
N GLY A 167 -4.58 13.69 -15.98
CA GLY A 167 -4.70 15.04 -16.55
C GLY A 167 -5.39 16.06 -15.64
N ILE A 168 -5.64 15.71 -14.37
CA ILE A 168 -6.33 16.54 -13.37
C ILE A 168 -5.32 17.38 -12.56
N SER A 169 -4.24 17.80 -13.17
CA SER A 169 -3.15 18.52 -12.49
C SER A 169 -3.42 19.99 -12.16
N ARG A 170 -4.69 20.42 -12.13
CA ARG A 170 -5.08 21.74 -11.64
C ARG A 170 -5.88 21.58 -10.36
N THR A 171 -5.19 21.59 -9.25
CA THR A 171 -5.79 21.95 -7.96
C THR A 171 -6.21 23.41 -8.05
N THR A 172 -7.40 23.68 -8.59
CA THR A 172 -8.04 24.98 -8.36
C THR A 172 -8.42 25.03 -6.88
N PRO A 173 -8.13 26.13 -6.18
CA PRO A 173 -8.45 26.30 -4.75
C PRO A 173 -9.95 26.15 -4.43
N SER A 174 -10.82 26.14 -5.43
CA SER A 174 -12.28 26.04 -5.31
C SER A 174 -12.84 24.62 -5.12
N ALA A 175 -12.02 23.59 -5.10
CA ALA A 175 -12.45 22.19 -4.88
C ALA A 175 -12.24 21.71 -3.43
N GLN A 176 -11.97 22.60 -2.49
CA GLN A 176 -11.70 22.29 -1.07
C GLN A 176 -12.76 22.84 -0.12
N ILE A 177 -14.03 22.94 -0.57
CA ILE A 177 -15.14 23.26 0.35
C ILE A 177 -16.07 22.06 0.43
#